data_4122a78870b710e4f64934aa9d2edb1b
#
_entry.id   4122a78870b710e4f64934aa9d2edb1b
#
_cell.length_a   1.000
_cell.length_b   1.000
_cell.length_c   1.000
_cell.angle_alpha   90.00
_cell.angle_beta   90.00
_cell.angle_gamma   90.00
#
_symmetry.space_group_name_H-M   'P 1'
#
loop_
_entity.id
_entity.type
_entity.pdbx_description
1 polymer ?
#
loop_
_entity_poly.entity_id
_entity_poly.type
_entity_poly.pdbx_seq_one_letter_code
_entity_poly.pdbx_strand_id
1 'polypeptide(L)'
;GELTGYLEDNKMILDPDKYYSNQTSGSVVLIPLADYNRLEGKNETLNDGEVILFSTQTKGYGQSEIYLDDTKFSVKKELEKSKLDEKNNDKNIPITYLVMKDEEPIQNILNQTDKNSTQSDEEKAYLMGITYNKSFDIEGSGEVKKNVEEQLKTALEEQVPEASSGGRQVNRESFYELYGSLFFMGMYLGFMFLMVTVLI
;
A
#
# COMPACT_ATOMS: atom_id res chain seq x y z
N GLY A 1 7.16 4.88 1.65
CA GLY A 1 6.20 5.83 1.08
C GLY A 1 5.74 5.37 -0.30
N GLU A 2 4.53 5.71 -0.66
CA GLU A 2 3.96 5.46 -1.98
C GLU A 2 3.79 6.78 -2.70
N LEU A 3 4.19 6.83 -3.96
CA LEU A 3 4.12 8.00 -4.80
C LEU A 3 3.52 7.61 -6.15
N THR A 4 2.86 8.54 -6.80
CA THR A 4 2.43 8.36 -8.18
C THR A 4 3.51 8.87 -9.11
N GLY A 5 3.82 8.09 -10.13
CA GLY A 5 4.83 8.45 -11.10
C GLY A 5 4.64 7.75 -12.44
N TYR A 6 5.33 8.21 -13.45
CA TYR A 6 5.41 7.56 -14.74
C TYR A 6 6.85 7.52 -15.24
N LEU A 7 7.17 6.49 -16.01
CA LEU A 7 8.50 6.31 -16.56
C LEU A 7 8.59 6.93 -17.95
N GLU A 8 9.51 7.85 -18.15
CA GLU A 8 9.84 8.48 -19.42
C GLU A 8 11.36 8.48 -19.61
N ASP A 9 11.86 7.82 -20.65
CA ASP A 9 13.28 7.77 -21.00
C ASP A 9 14.22 7.46 -19.81
N ASN A 10 13.97 6.42 -19.04
CA ASN A 10 14.70 6.05 -17.81
C ASN A 10 14.55 7.02 -16.63
N LYS A 11 13.73 8.04 -16.75
CA LYS A 11 13.42 8.97 -15.68
C LYS A 11 12.05 8.63 -15.13
N MET A 12 11.99 8.33 -13.84
CA MET A 12 10.74 8.21 -13.09
C MET A 12 10.33 9.61 -12.65
N ILE A 13 9.34 10.16 -13.32
CA ILE A 13 8.80 11.49 -13.01
C ILE A 13 7.72 11.28 -11.95
N LEU A 14 7.93 11.89 -10.78
CA LEU A 14 6.99 11.84 -9.67
C LEU A 14 6.02 13.01 -9.82
N ASP A 15 4.79 12.73 -10.18
CA ASP A 15 3.78 13.74 -10.46
C ASP A 15 2.46 13.37 -9.76
N PRO A 16 2.27 13.83 -8.51
CA PRO A 16 1.06 13.54 -7.75
C PRO A 16 -0.20 14.12 -8.40
N ASP A 17 -0.07 15.17 -9.22
CA ASP A 17 -1.20 15.83 -9.86
C ASP A 17 -1.76 15.01 -11.05
N LYS A 18 -1.00 14.01 -11.55
CA LYS A 18 -1.42 13.14 -12.66
C LYS A 18 -2.10 11.83 -12.25
N TYR A 19 -2.30 11.59 -10.98
CA TYR A 19 -2.95 10.35 -10.51
C TYR A 19 -4.27 10.05 -11.20
N TYR A 20 -5.03 11.08 -11.58
CA TYR A 20 -6.35 10.93 -12.18
C TYR A 20 -6.40 11.07 -13.70
N SER A 21 -5.29 11.37 -14.37
CA SER A 21 -5.36 11.86 -15.75
C SER A 21 -4.93 10.89 -16.85
N ASN A 22 -4.19 9.79 -16.58
CA ASN A 22 -3.69 8.92 -17.65
C ASN A 22 -3.50 7.46 -17.25
N GLN A 23 -3.84 6.55 -18.17
CA GLN A 23 -3.69 5.09 -18.08
C GLN A 23 -2.23 4.58 -18.02
N THR A 24 -1.24 5.45 -18.09
CA THR A 24 0.20 5.11 -18.08
C THR A 24 0.90 5.42 -16.76
N SER A 25 0.20 6.04 -15.81
CA SER A 25 0.75 6.28 -14.48
C SER A 25 0.72 5.00 -13.65
N GLY A 26 1.78 4.78 -12.88
CA GLY A 26 1.90 3.67 -11.94
C GLY A 26 2.23 4.18 -10.55
N SER A 27 2.15 3.31 -9.56
CA SER A 27 2.62 3.61 -8.21
C SER A 27 4.12 3.38 -8.09
N VAL A 28 4.80 4.27 -7.41
CA VAL A 28 6.20 4.15 -7.00
C VAL A 28 6.26 3.98 -5.49
N VAL A 29 6.74 2.84 -5.03
CA VAL A 29 6.81 2.52 -3.61
C VAL A 29 8.26 2.52 -3.15
N LEU A 30 8.60 3.44 -2.24
CA LEU A 30 9.94 3.58 -1.68
C LEU A 30 10.01 2.82 -0.34
N ILE A 31 10.98 1.92 -0.21
CA ILE A 31 11.10 1.00 0.93
C ILE A 31 12.52 1.08 1.51
N PRO A 32 12.70 1.24 2.84
CA PRO A 32 14.01 1.10 3.47
C PRO A 32 14.56 -0.33 3.35
N LEU A 33 15.86 -0.48 3.16
CA LEU A 33 16.55 -1.77 3.03
C LEU A 33 16.31 -2.68 4.24
N ALA A 34 16.23 -2.11 5.44
CA ALA A 34 15.95 -2.88 6.65
C ALA A 34 14.60 -3.60 6.57
N ASP A 35 13.56 -2.92 6.06
CA ASP A 35 12.24 -3.50 5.90
C ASP A 35 12.20 -4.54 4.78
N TYR A 36 12.87 -4.27 3.67
CA TYR A 36 13.04 -5.24 2.58
C TYR A 36 13.73 -6.52 3.07
N ASN A 37 14.85 -6.38 3.78
CA ASN A 37 15.59 -7.52 4.31
C ASN A 37 14.74 -8.35 5.27
N ARG A 38 13.97 -7.70 6.15
CA ARG A 38 13.05 -8.36 7.07
C ARG A 38 11.94 -9.12 6.35
N LEU A 39 11.33 -8.51 5.33
CA LEU A 39 10.24 -9.10 4.56
C LEU A 39 10.70 -10.31 3.74
N GLU A 40 11.81 -10.18 3.04
CA GLU A 40 12.37 -11.20 2.17
C GLU A 40 13.19 -12.28 2.92
N GLY A 41 13.55 -12.02 4.19
CA GLY A 41 14.45 -12.89 4.95
C GLY A 41 15.88 -12.86 4.38
N LYS A 42 16.35 -11.69 3.92
CA LYS A 42 17.65 -11.48 3.29
C LYS A 42 18.55 -10.57 4.12
N ASN A 43 19.81 -10.48 3.73
CA ASN A 43 20.82 -9.59 4.32
C ASN A 43 21.53 -8.82 3.19
N GLU A 44 20.78 -8.22 2.29
CA GLU A 44 21.32 -7.37 1.24
C GLU A 44 21.88 -6.08 1.86
N THR A 45 22.85 -5.48 1.16
CA THR A 45 23.48 -4.20 1.54
C THR A 45 23.38 -3.24 0.38
N LEU A 46 23.29 -1.94 0.65
CA LEU A 46 23.34 -0.88 -0.35
C LEU A 46 24.34 0.19 0.07
N ASN A 47 25.07 0.72 -0.89
CA ASN A 47 25.85 1.93 -0.72
C ASN A 47 24.96 3.17 -0.95
N ASP A 48 25.50 4.36 -0.66
CA ASP A 48 24.80 5.60 -0.92
C ASP A 48 24.50 5.74 -2.43
N GLY A 49 23.27 6.10 -2.77
CA GLY A 49 22.85 6.24 -4.15
C GLY A 49 22.61 4.93 -4.90
N GLU A 50 22.73 3.77 -4.26
CA GLU A 50 22.32 2.49 -4.83
C GLU A 50 20.87 2.13 -4.47
N VAL A 51 20.18 1.44 -5.38
CA VAL A 51 18.83 0.90 -5.16
C VAL A 51 18.71 -0.54 -5.64
N ILE A 52 17.77 -1.29 -5.02
CA ILE A 52 17.24 -2.53 -5.59
C ILE A 52 15.88 -2.22 -6.18
N LEU A 53 15.65 -2.63 -7.41
CA LEU A 53 14.43 -2.36 -8.15
C LEU A 53 13.61 -3.64 -8.33
N PHE A 54 12.29 -3.53 -8.16
CA PHE A 54 11.32 -4.53 -8.55
C PHE A 54 10.14 -3.85 -9.23
N SER A 55 9.76 -4.31 -10.42
CA SER A 55 8.59 -3.79 -11.12
C SER A 55 7.60 -4.91 -11.41
N THR A 56 6.31 -4.63 -11.20
CA THR A 56 5.23 -5.56 -11.57
C THR A 56 4.94 -5.56 -13.07
N GLN A 57 5.59 -4.70 -13.84
CA GLN A 57 5.47 -4.70 -15.30
C GLN A 57 6.14 -5.93 -15.91
N THR A 58 5.53 -6.45 -16.97
CA THR A 58 5.97 -7.68 -17.66
C THR A 58 7.33 -7.57 -18.35
N LYS A 59 7.79 -6.35 -18.65
CA LYS A 59 9.15 -6.08 -19.14
C LYS A 59 9.94 -5.51 -17.99
N GLY A 60 11.02 -6.17 -17.62
CA GLY A 60 11.96 -5.65 -16.65
C GLY A 60 12.43 -4.23 -17.03
N TYR A 61 12.91 -3.49 -16.06
CA TYR A 61 13.45 -2.14 -16.26
C TYR A 61 14.71 -2.17 -17.14
N GLY A 62 15.61 -3.13 -16.89
CA GLY A 62 16.75 -3.46 -17.75
C GLY A 62 17.85 -2.39 -17.85
N GLN A 63 17.84 -1.38 -16.97
CA GLN A 63 18.81 -0.28 -16.97
C GLN A 63 19.64 -0.32 -15.68
N SER A 64 20.88 0.17 -15.78
CA SER A 64 21.81 0.27 -14.63
C SER A 64 21.61 1.52 -13.78
N GLU A 65 20.80 2.46 -14.23
CA GLU A 65 20.57 3.74 -13.56
C GLU A 65 19.07 4.09 -13.64
N ILE A 66 18.57 4.71 -12.58
CA ILE A 66 17.21 5.27 -12.54
C ILE A 66 17.27 6.68 -11.98
N TYR A 67 16.44 7.54 -12.53
CA TYR A 67 16.28 8.91 -12.04
C TYR A 67 14.89 9.02 -11.39
N LEU A 68 14.85 9.52 -10.17
CA LEU A 68 13.63 9.96 -9.51
C LEU A 68 13.64 11.49 -9.56
N ASP A 69 12.81 12.04 -10.42
CA ASP A 69 12.90 13.43 -10.87
C ASP A 69 14.33 13.77 -11.32
N ASP A 70 15.04 14.62 -10.57
CA ASP A 70 16.42 15.01 -10.88
C ASP A 70 17.48 14.24 -10.07
N THR A 71 17.04 13.33 -9.20
CA THR A 71 17.96 12.56 -8.35
C THR A 71 18.30 11.22 -9.01
N LYS A 72 19.58 10.99 -9.24
CA LYS A 72 20.13 9.78 -9.87
C LYS A 72 20.42 8.69 -8.84
N PHE A 73 20.02 7.47 -9.15
CA PHE A 73 20.37 6.25 -8.41
C PHE A 73 20.95 5.19 -9.34
N SER A 74 21.90 4.40 -8.82
CA SER A 74 22.44 3.23 -9.49
C SER A 74 21.63 2.00 -9.14
N VAL A 75 21.15 1.26 -10.13
CA VAL A 75 20.43 0.01 -9.92
C VAL A 75 21.42 -1.12 -9.65
N LYS A 76 21.63 -1.44 -8.39
CA LYS A 76 22.50 -2.55 -7.98
C LYS A 76 21.96 -3.91 -8.44
N LYS A 77 20.64 -4.06 -8.38
CA LYS A 77 19.94 -5.30 -8.69
C LYS A 77 18.52 -5.04 -9.09
N GLU A 78 18.09 -5.68 -10.16
CA GLU A 78 16.69 -5.78 -10.50
C GLU A 78 16.16 -7.18 -10.14
N LEU A 79 14.99 -7.23 -9.52
CA LEU A 79 14.38 -8.47 -9.07
C LEU A 79 13.31 -8.91 -10.06
N GLU A 80 13.33 -10.19 -10.43
CA GLU A 80 12.27 -10.81 -11.24
C GLU A 80 11.02 -11.16 -10.40
N LYS A 81 11.22 -11.43 -9.10
CA LYS A 81 10.15 -11.79 -8.15
C LYS A 81 10.46 -11.23 -6.78
N SER A 82 9.42 -10.81 -6.07
CA SER A 82 9.52 -10.35 -4.69
C SER A 82 8.22 -10.63 -3.94
N LYS A 83 8.31 -10.85 -2.62
CA LYS A 83 7.15 -10.92 -1.72
C LYS A 83 6.41 -9.59 -1.62
N LEU A 84 7.00 -8.51 -2.10
CA LEU A 84 6.34 -7.20 -2.20
C LEU A 84 5.09 -7.26 -3.07
N ASP A 85 5.09 -8.09 -4.13
CA ASP A 85 3.95 -8.25 -5.03
C ASP A 85 2.83 -9.13 -4.43
N GLU A 86 3.13 -10.01 -3.49
CA GLU A 86 2.14 -10.91 -2.89
C GLU A 86 1.00 -10.16 -2.17
N LYS A 87 1.26 -8.93 -1.70
CA LYS A 87 0.29 -8.08 -1.01
C LYS A 87 -0.50 -7.16 -1.94
N ASN A 88 -0.12 -7.09 -3.21
CA ASN A 88 -0.79 -6.25 -4.18
C ASN A 88 -2.06 -6.96 -4.70
N ASN A 89 -3.22 -6.50 -4.25
CA ASN A 89 -4.52 -7.02 -4.67
C ASN A 89 -4.99 -6.43 -6.01
N ASP A 90 -4.44 -5.29 -6.44
CA ASP A 90 -4.81 -4.63 -7.69
C ASP A 90 -3.71 -4.80 -8.73
N LYS A 91 -3.87 -5.83 -9.58
CA LYS A 91 -2.91 -6.14 -10.66
C LYS A 91 -3.05 -5.23 -11.89
N ASN A 92 -3.98 -4.28 -11.87
CA ASN A 92 -4.23 -3.41 -13.02
C ASN A 92 -3.34 -2.17 -13.00
N ILE A 93 -2.80 -1.79 -11.83
CA ILE A 93 -1.92 -0.64 -11.69
C ILE A 93 -0.48 -1.16 -11.61
N PRO A 94 0.41 -0.75 -12.53
CA PRO A 94 1.82 -1.11 -12.44
C PRO A 94 2.46 -0.46 -11.21
N ILE A 95 3.18 -1.24 -10.42
CA ILE A 95 3.89 -0.76 -9.25
C ILE A 95 5.39 -0.95 -9.45
N THR A 96 6.16 0.08 -9.19
CA THR A 96 7.61 0.03 -9.13
C THR A 96 8.08 0.21 -7.70
N TYR A 97 8.72 -0.81 -7.15
CA TYR A 97 9.30 -0.79 -5.82
C TYR A 97 10.77 -0.45 -5.90
N LEU A 98 11.19 0.54 -5.14
CA LEU A 98 12.58 0.96 -5.02
C LEU A 98 13.02 0.77 -3.56
N VAL A 99 13.93 -0.17 -3.35
CA VAL A 99 14.55 -0.38 -2.04
C VAL A 99 15.75 0.54 -1.92
N MET A 100 15.73 1.42 -0.94
CA MET A 100 16.74 2.40 -0.64
C MET A 100 17.52 2.04 0.63
N LYS A 101 18.72 2.52 0.78
CA LYS A 101 19.61 2.20 1.90
C LYS A 101 18.96 2.41 3.25
N ASP A 102 18.32 3.56 3.45
CA ASP A 102 17.67 3.99 4.69
C ASP A 102 16.48 4.93 4.40
N GLU A 103 15.95 5.58 5.43
CA GLU A 103 14.80 6.48 5.33
C GLU A 103 15.18 7.89 4.84
N GLU A 104 16.43 8.32 4.96
CA GLU A 104 16.86 9.68 4.63
C GLU A 104 16.66 10.02 3.15
N PRO A 105 17.12 9.20 2.17
CA PRO A 105 16.83 9.46 0.75
C PRO A 105 15.33 9.47 0.44
N ILE A 106 14.55 8.61 1.10
CA ILE A 106 13.08 8.56 0.93
C ILE A 106 12.47 9.89 1.35
N GLN A 107 12.84 10.38 2.54
CA GLN A 107 12.33 11.65 3.06
C GLN A 107 12.73 12.84 2.16
N ASN A 108 13.94 12.83 1.63
CA ASN A 108 14.41 13.87 0.72
C ASN A 108 13.59 13.91 -0.58
N ILE A 109 13.28 12.75 -1.16
CA ILE A 109 12.43 12.64 -2.35
C ILE A 109 11.03 13.16 -2.05
N LEU A 110 10.40 12.72 -0.96
CA LEU A 110 9.07 13.16 -0.56
C LEU A 110 9.01 14.68 -0.38
N ASN A 111 10.00 15.28 0.28
CA ASN A 111 10.08 16.71 0.49
C ASN A 111 10.28 17.50 -0.82
N GLN A 112 10.97 16.94 -1.81
CA GLN A 112 11.11 17.56 -3.13
C GLN A 112 9.82 17.50 -3.93
N THR A 113 9.17 16.33 -3.95
CA THR A 113 7.88 16.13 -4.63
C THR A 113 6.79 17.01 -4.03
N ASP A 114 6.75 17.14 -2.70
CA ASP A 114 5.80 18.02 -2.00
C ASP A 114 5.93 19.49 -2.42
N LYS A 115 7.15 20.00 -2.57
CA LYS A 115 7.40 21.38 -3.02
C LYS A 115 6.93 21.63 -4.45
N ASN A 116 6.93 20.60 -5.29
CA ASN A 116 6.56 20.68 -6.70
C ASN A 116 5.06 20.42 -6.94
N SER A 117 4.33 19.93 -5.93
CA SER A 117 2.91 19.63 -6.04
C SER A 117 2.04 20.86 -5.84
N THR A 118 0.99 20.98 -6.64
CA THR A 118 -0.04 22.02 -6.56
C THR A 118 -1.27 21.61 -5.73
N GLN A 119 -1.26 20.38 -5.19
CA GLN A 119 -2.40 19.83 -4.45
C GLN A 119 -2.55 20.44 -3.05
N SER A 120 -3.75 20.29 -2.47
CA SER A 120 -4.01 20.69 -1.08
C SER A 120 -3.22 19.83 -0.07
N ASP A 121 -2.98 20.36 1.13
CA ASP A 121 -2.24 19.65 2.17
C ASP A 121 -2.90 18.30 2.54
N GLU A 122 -4.24 18.21 2.48
CA GLU A 122 -4.99 16.97 2.73
C GLU A 122 -4.75 15.92 1.64
N GLU A 123 -4.75 16.32 0.37
CA GLU A 123 -4.48 15.44 -0.78
C GLU A 123 -3.01 14.98 -0.78
N LYS A 124 -2.08 15.89 -0.45
CA LYS A 124 -0.66 15.56 -0.32
C LYS A 124 -0.40 14.54 0.79
N ALA A 125 -1.03 14.69 1.94
CA ALA A 125 -0.92 13.75 3.06
C ALA A 125 -1.38 12.33 2.65
N TYR A 126 -2.40 12.23 1.81
CA TYR A 126 -2.89 10.95 1.30
C TYR A 126 -1.95 10.32 0.25
N LEU A 127 -1.42 11.13 -0.68
CA LEU A 127 -0.66 10.66 -1.84
C LEU A 127 0.85 10.51 -1.59
N MET A 128 1.41 11.22 -0.60
CA MET A 128 2.85 11.30 -0.36
C MET A 128 3.26 10.97 1.07
N GLY A 129 2.39 10.34 1.84
CA GLY A 129 2.65 10.02 3.23
C GLY A 129 3.62 8.85 3.42
N ILE A 130 4.45 8.92 4.47
CA ILE A 130 5.17 7.74 4.96
C ILE A 130 4.21 6.93 5.82
N THR A 131 3.94 5.69 5.42
CA THR A 131 3.07 4.79 6.16
C THR A 131 3.91 3.73 6.89
N TYR A 132 3.77 3.69 8.21
CA TYR A 132 4.37 2.66 9.05
C TYR A 132 3.35 1.55 9.32
N ASN A 133 3.59 0.35 8.77
CA ASN A 133 2.74 -0.80 9.00
C ASN A 133 3.41 -1.79 9.94
N LYS A 134 2.79 -2.09 11.07
CA LYS A 134 3.20 -3.16 11.98
C LYS A 134 2.13 -4.24 12.01
N SER A 135 2.50 -5.47 11.68
CA SER A 135 1.63 -6.64 11.77
C SER A 135 2.17 -7.59 12.84
N PHE A 136 1.30 -8.11 13.68
CA PHE A 136 1.62 -9.10 14.70
C PHE A 136 0.45 -10.07 14.88
N ASP A 137 0.76 -11.29 15.28
CA ASP A 137 -0.25 -12.27 15.63
C ASP A 137 -0.48 -12.26 17.15
N ILE A 138 -1.76 -12.34 17.53
CA ILE A 138 -2.16 -12.43 18.93
C ILE A 138 -2.54 -13.90 19.20
N GLU A 139 -1.92 -14.53 20.19
CA GLU A 139 -2.29 -15.86 20.65
C GLU A 139 -3.52 -15.80 21.56
N GLY A 140 -4.39 -16.82 21.48
CA GLY A 140 -5.56 -16.93 22.33
C GLY A 140 -6.87 -17.19 21.58
N SER A 141 -7.97 -17.24 22.34
CA SER A 141 -9.32 -17.39 21.78
C SER A 141 -9.75 -16.16 20.97
N GLY A 142 -10.78 -16.30 20.13
CA GLY A 142 -11.33 -15.16 19.36
C GLY A 142 -11.74 -13.98 20.24
N GLU A 143 -12.28 -14.25 21.42
CA GLU A 143 -12.69 -13.23 22.38
C GLU A 143 -11.49 -12.46 22.98
N VAL A 144 -10.40 -13.16 23.31
CA VAL A 144 -9.15 -12.53 23.76
C VAL A 144 -8.56 -11.65 22.67
N LYS A 145 -8.52 -12.15 21.45
CA LYS A 145 -8.02 -11.39 20.28
C LYS A 145 -8.82 -10.12 20.06
N LYS A 146 -10.16 -10.23 20.09
CA LYS A 146 -11.05 -9.07 19.95
C LYS A 146 -10.81 -8.02 21.03
N ASN A 147 -10.72 -8.44 22.29
CA ASN A 147 -10.48 -7.51 23.39
C ASN A 147 -9.15 -6.75 23.24
N VAL A 148 -8.07 -7.45 22.83
CA VAL A 148 -6.77 -6.81 22.56
C VAL A 148 -6.85 -5.87 21.38
N GLU A 149 -7.54 -6.24 20.29
CA GLU A 149 -7.74 -5.38 19.12
C GLU A 149 -8.49 -4.09 19.50
N GLU A 150 -9.56 -4.19 20.30
CA GLU A 150 -10.33 -3.02 20.78
C GLU A 150 -9.52 -2.13 21.72
N GLN A 151 -8.75 -2.71 22.65
CA GLN A 151 -7.86 -1.93 23.54
C GLN A 151 -6.76 -1.23 22.75
N LEU A 152 -6.17 -1.90 21.76
CA LEU A 152 -5.15 -1.30 20.90
C LEU A 152 -5.73 -0.13 20.10
N LYS A 153 -6.93 -0.31 19.55
CA LYS A 153 -7.62 0.76 18.81
C LYS A 153 -7.83 1.98 19.68
N THR A 154 -8.39 1.81 20.88
CA THR A 154 -8.62 2.91 21.84
C THR A 154 -7.31 3.61 22.21
N ALA A 155 -6.26 2.83 22.51
CA ALA A 155 -4.97 3.41 22.88
C ALA A 155 -4.31 4.18 21.72
N LEU A 156 -4.48 3.73 20.48
CA LEU A 156 -3.97 4.45 19.32
C LEU A 156 -4.76 5.74 19.06
N GLU A 157 -6.08 5.71 19.14
CA GLU A 157 -6.93 6.89 18.98
C GLU A 157 -6.59 7.99 20.00
N GLU A 158 -6.20 7.60 21.23
CA GLU A 158 -5.80 8.55 22.28
C GLU A 158 -4.36 9.10 22.11
N GLN A 159 -3.42 8.27 21.66
CA GLN A 159 -2.00 8.62 21.63
C GLN A 159 -1.51 9.08 20.26
N VAL A 160 -2.08 8.55 19.19
CA VAL A 160 -1.70 8.82 17.79
C VAL A 160 -2.96 8.88 16.96
N PRO A 161 -3.69 10.02 16.95
CA PRO A 161 -4.99 10.15 16.29
C PRO A 161 -4.98 9.80 14.77
N GLU A 162 -3.81 9.90 14.13
CA GLU A 162 -3.62 9.59 12.72
C GLU A 162 -3.38 8.07 12.47
N ALA A 163 -3.15 7.30 13.53
CA ALA A 163 -2.93 5.86 13.39
C ALA A 163 -4.27 5.12 13.30
N SER A 164 -4.30 4.11 12.43
CA SER A 164 -5.43 3.19 12.35
C SER A 164 -4.99 1.78 12.72
N SER A 165 -5.85 1.04 13.39
CA SER A 165 -5.65 -0.37 13.64
C SER A 165 -6.78 -1.18 13.02
N GLY A 166 -6.44 -2.33 12.45
CA GLY A 166 -7.40 -3.28 11.91
C GLY A 166 -7.07 -4.68 12.37
N GLY A 167 -8.05 -5.36 12.96
CA GLY A 167 -7.90 -6.73 13.41
C GLY A 167 -8.79 -7.70 12.64
N ARG A 168 -8.32 -8.92 12.48
CA ARG A 168 -9.07 -9.95 11.75
C ARG A 168 -10.42 -10.27 12.40
N GLN A 169 -10.51 -10.22 13.74
CA GLN A 169 -11.74 -10.55 14.46
C GLN A 169 -12.78 -9.45 14.33
N VAL A 170 -12.38 -8.19 14.52
CA VAL A 170 -13.27 -7.02 14.37
C VAL A 170 -13.79 -6.92 12.92
N ASN A 171 -12.90 -7.08 11.94
CA ASN A 171 -13.29 -7.05 10.53
C ASN A 171 -14.24 -8.20 10.16
N ARG A 172 -14.05 -9.39 10.75
CA ARG A 172 -14.93 -10.54 10.52
C ARG A 172 -16.33 -10.30 11.08
N GLU A 173 -16.44 -9.71 12.27
CA GLU A 173 -17.75 -9.38 12.87
C GLU A 173 -18.49 -8.33 12.03
N SER A 174 -17.83 -7.24 11.67
CA SER A 174 -18.42 -6.21 10.79
C SER A 174 -18.87 -6.79 9.44
N PHE A 175 -18.11 -7.73 8.90
CA PHE A 175 -18.50 -8.44 7.69
C PHE A 175 -19.79 -9.26 7.92
N TYR A 176 -19.88 -10.02 9.01
CA TYR A 176 -21.07 -10.82 9.31
C TYR A 176 -22.30 -9.95 9.61
N GLU A 177 -22.15 -8.81 10.26
CA GLU A 177 -23.24 -7.86 10.50
C GLU A 177 -23.80 -7.32 9.18
N LEU A 178 -22.90 -6.89 8.26
CA LEU A 178 -23.29 -6.35 6.97
C LEU A 178 -23.94 -7.42 6.07
N TYR A 179 -23.27 -8.54 5.87
CA TYR A 179 -23.76 -9.59 4.98
C TYR A 179 -24.91 -10.39 5.59
N GLY A 180 -24.96 -10.54 6.91
CA GLY A 180 -26.09 -11.15 7.62
C GLY A 180 -27.38 -10.39 7.36
N SER A 181 -27.37 -9.07 7.46
CA SER A 181 -28.54 -8.24 7.20
C SER A 181 -28.99 -8.31 5.73
N LEU A 182 -28.05 -8.28 4.76
CA LEU A 182 -28.36 -8.46 3.35
C LEU A 182 -28.92 -9.85 3.02
N PHE A 183 -28.40 -10.89 3.65
CA PHE A 183 -28.91 -12.25 3.49
C PHE A 183 -30.33 -12.39 4.01
N PHE A 184 -30.64 -11.83 5.19
CA PHE A 184 -32.00 -11.81 5.72
C PHE A 184 -32.96 -11.05 4.80
N MET A 185 -32.55 -9.89 4.27
CA MET A 185 -33.35 -9.12 3.31
C MET A 185 -33.61 -9.93 2.03
N GLY A 186 -32.62 -10.62 1.51
CA GLY A 186 -32.74 -11.49 0.34
C GLY A 186 -33.70 -12.66 0.57
N MET A 187 -33.61 -13.33 1.73
CA MET A 187 -34.53 -14.39 2.10
C MET A 187 -35.98 -13.87 2.23
N TYR A 188 -36.18 -12.72 2.88
CA TYR A 188 -37.50 -12.11 3.05
C TYR A 188 -38.12 -11.76 1.69
N LEU A 189 -37.38 -11.12 0.81
CA LEU A 189 -37.83 -10.80 -0.56
C LEU A 189 -38.16 -12.09 -1.33
N GLY A 190 -37.32 -13.11 -1.28
CA GLY A 190 -37.57 -14.40 -1.92
C GLY A 190 -38.85 -15.08 -1.43
N PHE A 191 -39.11 -15.03 -0.11
CA PHE A 191 -40.34 -15.54 0.49
C PHE A 191 -41.58 -14.74 0.03
N MET A 192 -41.47 -13.42 -0.02
CA MET A 192 -42.55 -12.57 -0.54
C MET A 192 -42.87 -12.89 -2.01
N PHE A 193 -41.90 -13.07 -2.87
CA PHE A 193 -42.11 -13.48 -4.26
C PHE A 193 -42.76 -14.85 -4.37
N LEU A 194 -42.34 -15.82 -3.56
CA LEU A 194 -42.99 -17.14 -3.49
C LEU A 194 -44.46 -17.05 -3.09
N MET A 195 -44.79 -16.25 -2.07
CA MET A 195 -46.16 -16.04 -1.62
C MET A 195 -47.02 -15.41 -2.72
N VAL A 196 -46.52 -14.42 -3.42
CA VAL A 196 -47.24 -13.79 -4.56
C VAL A 196 -47.47 -14.81 -5.69
N THR A 197 -46.46 -15.63 -6.02
CA THR A 197 -46.57 -16.64 -7.08
C THR A 197 -47.63 -17.73 -6.76
N VAL A 198 -47.80 -18.06 -5.50
CA VAL A 198 -48.81 -19.07 -5.06
C VAL A 198 -50.23 -18.49 -5.03
N LEU A 199 -50.35 -17.13 -4.88
CA LEU A 199 -51.65 -16.45 -4.81
C LEU A 199 -52.21 -16.06 -6.18
N ILE A 200 -51.40 -16.10 -7.24
CA ILE A 200 -51.81 -15.90 -8.63
C ILE A 200 -52.08 -17.22 -9.31
#